data_49f176d317a51a142f4017cceecc4365
#
_entry.id   49f176d317a51a142f4017cceecc4365
#
_cell.length_a   1.000
_cell.length_b   1.000
_cell.length_c   1.000
_cell.angle_alpha   90.00
_cell.angle_beta   90.00
_cell.angle_gamma   90.00
#
_symmetry.space_group_name_H-M   'P 1'
#
loop_
_entity.id
_entity.type
_entity.pdbx_description
1 polymer ?
#
loop_
_entity_poly.entity_id
_entity_poly.type
_entity_poly.pdbx_seq_one_letter_code
_entity_poly.pdbx_strand_id
1 'polypeptide(L)'
;MDYRELVRRECPDMEAIACETAAEAFFRKELLTKGPDPDMEYSIEDFRNLPEGLRAELVDGKLIYLEAPSTLHQEIKGEMHIAVANHIRSKGGRCKVYIPPFDVYISGDDSKVLEPDLTVVCDRSKLGKKGCHGAPDWIVEVTSPSTRRRDLGTKLFLYREAGVREYWIINPENRTVIVYVFETGEDASFYAFDESIPCHVFPDLKIRLSDVV
;
A
#
# COMPACT_ATOMS: atom_id res chain seq x y z
N MET A 1 12.04 -37.59 14.55
CA MET A 1 12.75 -36.60 13.73
C MET A 1 12.63 -35.28 14.46
N ASP A 2 13.72 -34.67 14.85
CA ASP A 2 13.74 -33.40 15.56
C ASP A 2 13.30 -32.28 14.58
N TYR A 3 12.47 -31.33 15.06
CA TYR A 3 12.03 -30.19 14.28
C TYR A 3 13.20 -29.41 13.65
N ARG A 4 14.34 -29.30 14.35
CA ARG A 4 15.56 -28.66 13.85
C ARG A 4 16.17 -29.39 12.65
N GLU A 5 16.03 -30.69 12.62
CA GLU A 5 16.56 -31.55 11.54
C GLU A 5 15.65 -31.45 10.30
N LEU A 6 14.33 -31.34 10.49
CA LEU A 6 13.35 -31.08 9.42
C LEU A 6 13.61 -29.73 8.77
N VAL A 7 13.78 -28.67 9.56
CA VAL A 7 13.99 -27.29 9.07
C VAL A 7 15.30 -27.19 8.26
N ARG A 8 16.41 -27.81 8.72
CA ARG A 8 17.67 -27.82 7.97
C ARG A 8 17.56 -28.53 6.61
N ARG A 9 16.71 -29.54 6.51
CA ARG A 9 16.54 -30.32 5.28
C ARG A 9 15.68 -29.58 4.26
N GLU A 10 14.63 -28.89 4.70
CA GLU A 10 13.68 -28.17 3.84
C GLU A 10 14.14 -26.74 3.51
N CYS A 11 15.03 -26.15 4.34
CA CYS A 11 15.57 -24.80 4.17
C CYS A 11 17.09 -24.79 4.37
N PRO A 12 17.87 -25.29 3.42
CA PRO A 12 19.35 -25.37 3.54
C PRO A 12 20.02 -23.99 3.67
N ASP A 13 19.38 -22.92 3.24
CA ASP A 13 19.91 -21.54 3.31
C ASP A 13 19.71 -20.86 4.68
N MET A 14 19.10 -21.54 5.66
CA MET A 14 18.95 -20.98 7.02
C MET A 14 20.27 -20.75 7.77
N GLU A 15 21.36 -21.40 7.39
CA GLU A 15 22.69 -21.10 7.96
C GLU A 15 23.25 -19.76 7.44
N ALA A 16 22.82 -19.30 6.25
CA ALA A 16 23.17 -17.97 5.73
C ALA A 16 22.41 -16.83 6.44
N ILE A 17 21.24 -17.14 7.02
CA ILE A 17 20.45 -16.19 7.83
C ILE A 17 21.06 -15.99 9.23
N ALA A 18 21.94 -16.87 9.66
CA ALA A 18 22.54 -16.85 11.01
C ALA A 18 23.69 -15.84 11.19
N CYS A 19 24.03 -15.05 10.17
CA CYS A 19 25.07 -14.02 10.28
C CYS A 19 24.49 -12.59 10.34
N GLU A 20 23.39 -12.43 11.09
CA GLU A 20 22.95 -11.08 11.47
C GLU A 20 24.03 -10.46 12.35
N THR A 21 24.50 -9.26 11.98
CA THR A 21 25.45 -8.53 12.82
C THR A 21 24.79 -8.14 14.14
N ALA A 22 25.58 -7.99 15.20
CA ALA A 22 25.05 -7.53 16.49
C ALA A 22 24.33 -6.17 16.38
N ALA A 23 24.74 -5.34 15.42
CA ALA A 23 24.10 -4.07 15.12
C ALA A 23 22.71 -4.25 14.48
N GLU A 24 22.54 -5.17 13.53
CA GLU A 24 21.25 -5.50 12.93
C GLU A 24 20.27 -6.09 13.95
N ALA A 25 20.75 -7.02 14.78
CA ALA A 25 19.94 -7.60 15.87
C ALA A 25 19.52 -6.54 16.89
N PHE A 26 20.40 -5.60 17.25
CA PHE A 26 20.08 -4.49 18.13
C PHE A 26 19.04 -3.55 17.48
N PHE A 27 19.24 -3.16 16.23
CA PHE A 27 18.31 -2.31 15.46
C PHE A 27 16.91 -2.92 15.39
N ARG A 28 16.81 -4.20 15.03
CA ARG A 28 15.53 -4.93 15.01
C ARG A 28 14.86 -4.95 16.38
N LYS A 29 15.61 -5.18 17.45
CA LYS A 29 15.09 -5.18 18.81
C LYS A 29 14.56 -3.80 19.23
N GLU A 30 15.27 -2.75 18.90
CA GLU A 30 14.84 -1.36 19.18
C GLU A 30 13.53 -1.05 18.45
N LEU A 31 13.45 -1.32 17.14
CA LEU A 31 12.24 -1.12 16.34
C LEU A 31 11.03 -1.88 16.89
N LEU A 32 11.20 -3.13 17.31
CA LEU A 32 10.13 -3.96 17.88
C LEU A 32 9.66 -3.49 19.26
N THR A 33 10.56 -2.89 20.05
CA THR A 33 10.25 -2.54 21.45
C THR A 33 9.86 -1.08 21.65
N LYS A 34 10.43 -0.16 20.88
CA LYS A 34 10.26 1.29 21.03
C LYS A 34 9.57 1.95 19.86
N GLY A 35 9.47 1.25 18.71
CA GLY A 35 9.04 1.85 17.45
C GLY A 35 10.16 2.67 16.78
N PRO A 36 9.86 3.31 15.63
CA PRO A 36 10.83 4.13 14.93
C PRO A 36 11.12 5.40 15.75
N ASP A 37 12.40 5.73 15.85
CA ASP A 37 12.83 6.97 16.48
C ASP A 37 12.49 8.17 15.58
N PRO A 38 11.68 9.13 16.04
CA PRO A 38 11.28 10.28 15.22
C PRO A 38 12.44 11.20 14.85
N ASP A 39 13.54 11.14 15.60
CA ASP A 39 14.73 11.97 15.36
C ASP A 39 15.78 11.30 14.44
N MET A 40 15.62 10.00 14.17
CA MET A 40 16.45 9.27 13.20
C MET A 40 15.97 9.46 11.76
N GLU A 41 16.93 9.41 10.82
CA GLU A 41 16.68 9.21 9.40
C GLU A 41 16.99 7.77 9.02
N TYR A 42 16.01 7.13 8.32
CA TYR A 42 16.08 5.74 7.89
C TYR A 42 16.33 5.68 6.39
N SER A 43 17.22 4.79 5.99
CA SER A 43 17.51 4.49 4.59
C SER A 43 16.54 3.47 4.02
N ILE A 44 16.62 3.26 2.70
CA ILE A 44 15.91 2.16 2.03
C ILE A 44 16.40 0.79 2.49
N GLU A 45 17.67 0.66 2.87
CA GLU A 45 18.23 -0.55 3.45
C GLU A 45 17.60 -0.86 4.82
N ASP A 46 17.42 0.15 5.66
CA ASP A 46 16.74 0.00 6.96
C ASP A 46 15.30 -0.47 6.76
N PHE A 47 14.58 0.11 5.79
CA PHE A 47 13.23 -0.33 5.40
C PHE A 47 13.21 -1.79 4.92
N ARG A 48 14.17 -2.18 4.06
CA ARG A 48 14.26 -3.55 3.53
C ARG A 48 14.62 -4.59 4.58
N ASN A 49 15.29 -4.15 5.65
CA ASN A 49 15.74 -4.96 6.79
C ASN A 49 14.78 -4.91 7.99
N LEU A 50 13.56 -4.37 7.82
CA LEU A 50 12.55 -4.40 8.87
C LEU A 50 12.30 -5.83 9.36
N PRO A 51 12.05 -6.03 10.67
CA PRO A 51 11.69 -7.32 11.22
C PRO A 51 10.51 -7.95 10.49
N GLU A 52 10.56 -9.28 10.30
CA GLU A 52 9.47 -10.02 9.68
C GLU A 52 8.15 -9.77 10.43
N GLY A 53 7.09 -9.50 9.66
CA GLY A 53 5.77 -9.18 10.20
C GLY A 53 5.58 -7.70 10.57
N LEU A 54 6.64 -6.89 10.60
CA LEU A 54 6.53 -5.46 10.80
C LEU A 54 6.27 -4.77 9.46
N ARG A 55 5.21 -3.98 9.39
CA ARG A 55 4.85 -3.22 8.20
C ARG A 55 5.05 -1.73 8.47
N ALA A 56 5.66 -1.04 7.53
CA ALA A 56 5.88 0.40 7.60
C ALA A 56 5.85 1.03 6.21
N GLU A 57 5.70 2.33 6.16
CA GLU A 57 5.99 3.18 5.02
C GLU A 57 7.28 3.96 5.29
N LEU A 58 8.05 4.25 4.24
CA LEU A 58 9.22 5.12 4.30
C LEU A 58 8.92 6.39 3.52
N VAL A 59 9.03 7.55 4.16
CA VAL A 59 8.80 8.84 3.51
C VAL A 59 9.88 9.82 3.97
N ASP A 60 10.75 10.22 3.05
CA ASP A 60 11.81 11.19 3.29
C ASP A 60 12.61 10.90 4.58
N GLY A 61 13.09 9.66 4.70
CA GLY A 61 13.89 9.20 5.84
C GLY A 61 13.09 8.91 7.11
N LYS A 62 11.76 8.95 7.09
CA LYS A 62 10.92 8.62 8.24
C LYS A 62 10.19 7.30 8.04
N LEU A 63 10.35 6.38 8.98
CA LEU A 63 9.56 5.14 9.05
C LEU A 63 8.24 5.42 9.76
N ILE A 64 7.15 5.00 9.15
CA ILE A 64 5.79 5.16 9.67
C ILE A 64 5.16 3.76 9.77
N TYR A 65 5.03 3.25 10.99
CA TYR A 65 4.44 1.93 11.21
C TYR A 65 2.97 1.90 10.83
N LEU A 66 2.57 0.79 10.23
CA LEU A 66 1.20 0.53 9.85
C LEU A 66 0.52 -0.32 10.93
N GLU A 67 -0.57 0.19 11.45
CA GLU A 67 -1.40 -0.50 12.43
C GLU A 67 -2.28 -1.57 11.76
N ALA A 68 -2.75 -2.53 12.57
CA ALA A 68 -3.72 -3.50 12.10
C ALA A 68 -5.05 -2.79 11.76
N PRO A 69 -5.61 -3.00 10.56
CA PRO A 69 -6.85 -2.36 10.15
C PRO A 69 -8.06 -2.94 10.88
N SER A 70 -9.15 -2.15 10.97
CA SER A 70 -10.44 -2.62 11.47
C SER A 70 -11.08 -3.64 10.52
N THR A 71 -12.08 -4.40 11.02
CA THR A 71 -12.87 -5.35 10.20
C THR A 71 -13.50 -4.63 9.01
N LEU A 72 -14.18 -3.50 9.24
CA LEU A 72 -14.83 -2.73 8.17
C LEU A 72 -13.85 -2.24 7.11
N HIS A 73 -12.65 -1.79 7.54
CA HIS A 73 -11.58 -1.41 6.62
C HIS A 73 -11.17 -2.60 5.73
N GLN A 74 -11.02 -3.80 6.31
CA GLN A 74 -10.68 -5.00 5.56
C GLN A 74 -11.80 -5.44 4.61
N GLU A 75 -13.07 -5.31 5.03
CA GLU A 75 -14.23 -5.61 4.18
C GLU A 75 -14.25 -4.70 2.95
N ILE A 76 -14.17 -3.38 3.14
CA ILE A 76 -14.12 -2.41 2.04
C ILE A 76 -12.97 -2.73 1.08
N LYS A 77 -11.77 -2.94 1.61
CA LYS A 77 -10.59 -3.26 0.79
C LYS A 77 -10.76 -4.56 0.00
N GLY A 78 -11.30 -5.60 0.64
CA GLY A 78 -11.54 -6.90 0.00
C GLY A 78 -12.55 -6.81 -1.13
N GLU A 79 -13.68 -6.16 -0.90
CA GLU A 79 -14.74 -6.00 -1.90
C GLU A 79 -14.32 -5.08 -3.05
N MET A 80 -13.60 -3.99 -2.76
CA MET A 80 -12.99 -3.14 -3.78
C MET A 80 -12.05 -3.95 -4.67
N HIS A 81 -11.20 -4.81 -4.08
CA HIS A 81 -10.32 -5.69 -4.85
C HIS A 81 -11.11 -6.65 -5.75
N ILE A 82 -12.14 -7.28 -5.22
CA ILE A 82 -13.01 -8.20 -5.98
C ILE A 82 -13.66 -7.47 -7.16
N ALA A 83 -14.25 -6.31 -6.94
CA ALA A 83 -14.92 -5.52 -7.96
C ALA A 83 -13.96 -5.14 -9.10
N VAL A 84 -12.79 -4.58 -8.77
CA VAL A 84 -11.77 -4.17 -9.74
C VAL A 84 -11.18 -5.37 -10.47
N ALA A 85 -10.84 -6.45 -9.75
CA ALA A 85 -10.27 -7.66 -10.35
C ALA A 85 -11.24 -8.33 -11.34
N ASN A 86 -12.51 -8.41 -10.99
CA ASN A 86 -13.55 -8.97 -11.85
C ASN A 86 -13.77 -8.10 -13.09
N HIS A 87 -13.78 -6.78 -12.94
CA HIS A 87 -13.87 -5.87 -14.07
C HIS A 87 -12.71 -6.08 -15.05
N ILE A 88 -11.46 -6.06 -14.57
CA ILE A 88 -10.26 -6.27 -15.40
C ILE A 88 -10.35 -7.62 -16.12
N ARG A 89 -10.73 -8.70 -15.43
CA ARG A 89 -10.86 -10.05 -16.02
C ARG A 89 -11.95 -10.12 -17.09
N SER A 90 -13.13 -9.54 -16.82
CA SER A 90 -14.26 -9.56 -17.75
C SER A 90 -13.98 -8.85 -19.08
N LYS A 91 -13.09 -7.85 -19.05
CA LYS A 91 -12.66 -7.08 -20.22
C LYS A 91 -11.41 -7.64 -20.90
N GLY A 92 -10.83 -8.74 -20.40
CA GLY A 92 -9.56 -9.24 -20.91
C GLY A 92 -8.41 -8.26 -20.71
N GLY A 93 -8.52 -7.35 -19.74
CA GLY A 93 -7.57 -6.27 -19.48
C GLY A 93 -6.21 -6.77 -18.99
N ARG A 94 -5.13 -6.01 -19.29
CA ARG A 94 -3.76 -6.34 -18.89
C ARG A 94 -3.38 -5.78 -17.53
N CYS A 95 -4.13 -4.82 -16.98
CA CYS A 95 -3.89 -4.25 -15.67
C CYS A 95 -3.94 -5.32 -14.57
N LYS A 96 -3.28 -5.04 -13.47
CA LYS A 96 -3.29 -5.87 -12.26
C LYS A 96 -3.71 -5.02 -11.09
N VAL A 97 -4.42 -5.63 -10.15
CA VAL A 97 -4.80 -5.03 -8.89
C VAL A 97 -4.15 -5.79 -7.75
N TYR A 98 -3.61 -5.05 -6.80
CA TYR A 98 -2.89 -5.56 -5.63
C TYR A 98 -3.47 -4.93 -4.36
N ILE A 99 -3.38 -5.68 -3.29
CA ILE A 99 -3.65 -5.23 -1.91
C ILE A 99 -2.44 -5.54 -1.05
N PRO A 100 -2.27 -4.88 0.11
CA PRO A 100 -1.17 -5.15 1.04
C PRO A 100 -1.04 -6.64 1.45
N PRO A 101 0.19 -7.08 1.70
CA PRO A 101 1.44 -6.31 1.61
C PRO A 101 1.90 -6.15 0.16
N PHE A 102 1.98 -4.92 -0.32
CA PHE A 102 2.44 -4.60 -1.67
C PHE A 102 3.07 -3.20 -1.70
N ASP A 103 4.38 -3.14 -1.77
CA ASP A 103 5.13 -1.90 -1.74
C ASP A 103 5.00 -1.11 -3.05
N VAL A 104 4.87 0.20 -2.93
CA VAL A 104 4.95 1.15 -4.05
C VAL A 104 6.13 2.08 -3.83
N TYR A 105 7.20 1.86 -4.57
CA TYR A 105 8.40 2.69 -4.64
C TYR A 105 8.10 3.87 -5.55
N ILE A 106 7.55 4.95 -4.97
CA ILE A 106 6.93 6.02 -5.74
C ILE A 106 7.94 7.06 -6.25
N SER A 107 9.13 7.14 -5.63
CA SER A 107 10.23 8.00 -6.06
C SER A 107 11.28 7.20 -6.83
N GLY A 108 11.96 7.87 -7.78
CA GLY A 108 13.02 7.23 -8.56
C GLY A 108 14.31 6.93 -7.77
N ASP A 109 14.44 7.48 -6.56
CA ASP A 109 15.57 7.32 -5.63
C ASP A 109 15.28 6.36 -4.47
N ASP A 110 14.14 5.67 -4.50
CA ASP A 110 13.66 4.78 -3.44
C ASP A 110 13.52 5.48 -2.05
N SER A 111 13.52 6.81 -1.98
CA SER A 111 13.35 7.54 -0.71
C SER A 111 11.92 7.50 -0.17
N LYS A 112 10.98 7.06 -1.00
CA LYS A 112 9.56 6.98 -0.66
C LYS A 112 8.99 5.63 -1.04
N VAL A 113 8.60 4.85 -0.03
CA VAL A 113 7.93 3.57 -0.18
C VAL A 113 6.63 3.61 0.59
N LEU A 114 5.52 3.43 -0.11
CA LEU A 114 4.18 3.46 0.45
C LEU A 114 3.52 2.08 0.29
N GLU A 115 2.54 1.78 1.14
CA GLU A 115 1.77 0.54 1.07
C GLU A 115 0.26 0.88 1.01
N PRO A 116 -0.25 1.25 -0.18
CA PRO A 116 -1.66 1.62 -0.35
C PRO A 116 -2.61 0.45 -0.15
N ASP A 117 -3.83 0.71 0.30
CA ASP A 117 -4.84 -0.33 0.53
C ASP A 117 -5.27 -1.05 -0.76
N LEU A 118 -5.26 -0.35 -1.91
CA LEU A 118 -5.45 -0.97 -3.22
C LEU A 118 -4.61 -0.22 -4.26
N THR A 119 -3.92 -0.99 -5.09
CA THR A 119 -3.03 -0.47 -6.14
C THR A 119 -3.35 -1.12 -7.47
N VAL A 120 -3.65 -0.33 -8.50
CA VAL A 120 -3.85 -0.81 -9.88
C VAL A 120 -2.66 -0.40 -10.75
N VAL A 121 -2.06 -1.37 -11.43
CA VAL A 121 -0.91 -1.19 -12.32
C VAL A 121 -1.24 -1.73 -13.70
N CYS A 122 -1.26 -0.86 -14.71
CA CYS A 122 -1.54 -1.21 -16.10
C CYS A 122 -0.25 -1.41 -16.91
N ASP A 123 0.80 -0.66 -16.57
CA ASP A 123 2.15 -0.88 -17.13
C ASP A 123 2.90 -1.93 -16.29
N ARG A 124 2.94 -3.15 -16.81
CA ARG A 124 3.57 -4.29 -16.14
C ARG A 124 5.10 -4.17 -16.05
N SER A 125 5.74 -3.29 -16.78
CA SER A 125 7.18 -3.05 -16.66
C SER A 125 7.56 -2.43 -15.32
N LYS A 126 6.60 -1.79 -14.64
CA LYS A 126 6.76 -1.24 -13.28
C LYS A 126 6.73 -2.30 -12.18
N LEU A 127 6.35 -3.54 -12.49
CA LEU A 127 6.22 -4.61 -11.49
C LEU A 127 7.56 -5.30 -11.26
N GLY A 128 8.11 -5.16 -10.07
CA GLY A 128 9.29 -5.85 -9.58
C GLY A 128 8.94 -7.07 -8.70
N LYS A 129 9.96 -7.70 -8.12
CA LYS A 129 9.77 -8.84 -7.20
C LYS A 129 9.08 -8.45 -5.89
N LYS A 130 9.26 -7.20 -5.44
CA LYS A 130 8.80 -6.71 -4.13
C LYS A 130 7.70 -5.65 -4.21
N GLY A 131 7.23 -5.27 -5.41
CA GLY A 131 6.20 -4.24 -5.53
C GLY A 131 6.21 -3.53 -6.86
N CYS A 132 5.65 -2.32 -6.88
CA CYS A 132 5.59 -1.43 -8.03
C CYS A 132 6.68 -0.35 -7.94
N HIS A 133 7.42 -0.13 -9.01
CA HIS A 133 8.43 0.93 -9.12
C HIS A 133 7.91 2.04 -10.03
N GLY A 134 7.70 3.22 -9.45
CA GLY A 134 7.04 4.37 -10.08
C GLY A 134 5.54 4.41 -9.81
N ALA A 135 4.87 5.41 -10.38
CA ALA A 135 3.45 5.66 -10.14
C ALA A 135 2.54 4.54 -10.67
N PRO A 136 1.68 3.96 -9.85
CA PRO A 136 0.55 3.15 -10.30
C PRO A 136 -0.47 3.99 -11.08
N ASP A 137 -1.39 3.32 -11.77
CA ASP A 137 -2.46 4.02 -12.48
C ASP A 137 -3.57 4.51 -11.55
N TRP A 138 -3.96 3.69 -10.57
CA TRP A 138 -5.00 4.03 -9.61
C TRP A 138 -4.64 3.52 -8.21
N ILE A 139 -4.84 4.37 -7.22
CA ILE A 139 -4.64 4.06 -5.79
C ILE A 139 -5.95 4.32 -5.04
N VAL A 140 -6.25 3.45 -4.09
CA VAL A 140 -7.32 3.64 -3.11
C VAL A 140 -6.74 3.51 -1.71
N GLU A 141 -7.08 4.46 -0.85
CA GLU A 141 -6.82 4.41 0.60
C GLU A 141 -8.15 4.40 1.35
N VAL A 142 -8.26 3.51 2.32
CA VAL A 142 -9.40 3.46 3.25
C VAL A 142 -8.95 4.10 4.55
N THR A 143 -9.44 5.28 4.87
CA THR A 143 -8.94 6.05 6.00
C THR A 143 -9.39 5.51 7.34
N SER A 144 -8.53 5.69 8.34
CA SER A 144 -8.85 5.57 9.76
C SER A 144 -8.67 6.93 10.45
N PRO A 145 -9.11 7.11 11.70
CA PRO A 145 -8.83 8.34 12.45
C PRO A 145 -7.32 8.68 12.53
N SER A 146 -6.45 7.68 12.63
CA SER A 146 -5.00 7.86 12.71
C SER A 146 -4.33 8.18 11.37
N THR A 147 -4.86 7.67 10.24
CA THR A 147 -4.24 7.83 8.92
C THR A 147 -4.80 9.00 8.12
N ARG A 148 -6.02 9.43 8.40
CA ARG A 148 -6.80 10.41 7.61
C ARG A 148 -6.04 11.68 7.25
N ARG A 149 -5.31 12.25 8.22
CA ARG A 149 -4.52 13.47 7.98
C ARG A 149 -3.41 13.24 6.96
N ARG A 150 -2.80 12.06 7.00
CA ARG A 150 -1.73 11.68 6.08
C ARG A 150 -2.27 11.40 4.68
N ASP A 151 -3.40 10.69 4.59
CA ASP A 151 -4.02 10.33 3.32
C ASP A 151 -4.55 11.57 2.57
N LEU A 152 -5.14 12.54 3.31
CA LEU A 152 -5.62 13.82 2.77
C LEU A 152 -4.52 14.87 2.52
N GLY A 153 -3.32 14.66 3.01
CA GLY A 153 -2.20 15.61 2.92
C GLY A 153 -0.99 15.03 2.23
N THR A 154 -0.12 14.39 2.99
CA THR A 154 1.18 13.91 2.48
C THR A 154 1.04 12.93 1.33
N LYS A 155 0.19 11.88 1.47
CA LYS A 155 -0.02 10.90 0.41
C LYS A 155 -0.66 11.49 -0.83
N LEU A 156 -1.66 12.37 -0.67
CA LEU A 156 -2.29 13.09 -1.78
C LEU A 156 -1.24 13.84 -2.62
N PHE A 157 -0.34 14.57 -1.95
CA PHE A 157 0.74 15.29 -2.62
C PHE A 157 1.70 14.33 -3.32
N LEU A 158 2.17 13.29 -2.62
CA LEU A 158 3.12 12.31 -3.16
C LEU A 158 2.57 11.58 -4.39
N TYR A 159 1.31 11.14 -4.35
CA TYR A 159 0.68 10.43 -5.47
C TYR A 159 0.50 11.35 -6.68
N ARG A 160 0.13 12.60 -6.46
CA ARG A 160 0.01 13.60 -7.54
C ARG A 160 1.35 13.87 -8.19
N GLU A 161 2.39 14.19 -7.42
CA GLU A 161 3.74 14.51 -7.93
C GLU A 161 4.37 13.32 -8.65
N ALA A 162 4.09 12.10 -8.22
CA ALA A 162 4.59 10.90 -8.87
C ALA A 162 3.92 10.60 -10.21
N GLY A 163 2.75 11.18 -10.48
CA GLY A 163 1.98 10.96 -11.71
C GLY A 163 1.00 9.79 -11.63
N VAL A 164 0.48 9.47 -10.43
CA VAL A 164 -0.69 8.61 -10.29
C VAL A 164 -1.84 9.26 -11.05
N ARG A 165 -2.63 8.47 -11.78
CA ARG A 165 -3.71 9.01 -12.63
C ARG A 165 -4.99 9.29 -11.85
N GLU A 166 -5.33 8.38 -10.93
CA GLU A 166 -6.55 8.43 -10.11
C GLU A 166 -6.26 8.04 -8.66
N TYR A 167 -6.84 8.77 -7.71
CA TYR A 167 -6.69 8.51 -6.28
C TYR A 167 -8.03 8.62 -5.56
N TRP A 168 -8.43 7.57 -4.86
CA TRP A 168 -9.64 7.53 -4.06
C TRP A 168 -9.30 7.49 -2.57
N ILE A 169 -10.02 8.30 -1.79
CA ILE A 169 -9.96 8.29 -0.33
C ILE A 169 -11.34 7.90 0.19
N ILE A 170 -11.45 6.70 0.72
CA ILE A 170 -12.69 6.16 1.28
C ILE A 170 -12.69 6.41 2.78
N ASN A 171 -13.71 7.08 3.28
CA ASN A 171 -13.92 7.30 4.71
C ASN A 171 -15.10 6.47 5.22
N PRO A 172 -14.83 5.35 5.94
CA PRO A 172 -15.87 4.48 6.45
C PRO A 172 -16.76 5.13 7.51
N GLU A 173 -16.20 6.02 8.34
CA GLU A 173 -16.92 6.67 9.43
C GLU A 173 -18.03 7.59 8.91
N ASN A 174 -17.71 8.40 7.92
CA ASN A 174 -18.65 9.36 7.32
C ASN A 174 -19.40 8.77 6.12
N ARG A 175 -19.08 7.56 5.69
CA ARG A 175 -19.60 6.89 4.49
C ARG A 175 -19.47 7.77 3.25
N THR A 176 -18.26 8.30 3.02
CA THR A 176 -17.96 9.21 1.91
C THR A 176 -16.70 8.76 1.16
N VAL A 177 -16.61 9.12 -0.12
CA VAL A 177 -15.45 8.91 -0.97
C VAL A 177 -15.05 10.24 -1.60
N ILE A 178 -13.75 10.52 -1.57
CA ILE A 178 -13.16 11.64 -2.30
C ILE A 178 -12.38 11.04 -3.48
N VAL A 179 -12.65 11.51 -4.67
CA VAL A 179 -12.01 11.06 -5.90
C VAL A 179 -11.19 12.21 -6.49
N TYR A 180 -9.93 11.98 -6.68
CA TYR A 180 -9.01 12.85 -7.41
C TYR A 180 -8.64 12.20 -8.74
N VAL A 181 -8.87 12.91 -9.85
CA VAL A 181 -8.41 12.55 -11.19
C VAL A 181 -7.29 13.50 -11.55
N PHE A 182 -6.05 13.10 -11.29
CA PHE A 182 -4.89 13.98 -11.45
C PHE A 182 -4.59 14.30 -12.92
N GLU A 183 -4.94 13.41 -13.85
CA GLU A 183 -4.73 13.61 -15.28
C GLU A 183 -5.52 14.78 -15.84
N THR A 184 -6.72 15.06 -15.31
CA THR A 184 -7.58 16.14 -15.82
C THR A 184 -7.28 17.48 -15.17
N GLY A 185 -6.61 17.47 -14.01
CA GLY A 185 -6.38 18.69 -13.23
C GLY A 185 -7.65 19.29 -12.63
N GLU A 186 -8.76 18.55 -12.66
CA GLU A 186 -10.03 18.95 -12.07
C GLU A 186 -10.00 18.92 -10.54
N ASP A 187 -10.92 19.66 -9.93
CA ASP A 187 -11.12 19.59 -8.48
C ASP A 187 -11.62 18.21 -8.04
N ALA A 188 -11.41 17.91 -6.76
CA ALA A 188 -11.87 16.66 -6.18
C ALA A 188 -13.39 16.51 -6.27
N SER A 189 -13.84 15.31 -6.63
CA SER A 189 -15.26 14.93 -6.58
C SER A 189 -15.57 14.22 -5.27
N PHE A 190 -16.78 14.45 -4.73
CA PHE A 190 -17.22 13.90 -3.46
C PHE A 190 -18.46 13.04 -3.69
N TYR A 191 -18.47 11.84 -3.10
CA TYR A 191 -19.57 10.89 -3.24
C TYR A 191 -19.96 10.31 -1.88
N ALA A 192 -21.24 10.03 -1.70
CA ALA A 192 -21.71 9.17 -0.63
C ALA A 192 -21.58 7.68 -1.04
N PHE A 193 -21.65 6.76 -0.08
CA PHE A 193 -21.49 5.31 -0.35
C PHE A 193 -22.62 4.75 -1.24
N ASP A 194 -23.81 5.34 -1.22
CA ASP A 194 -24.96 4.95 -2.03
C ASP A 194 -24.96 5.56 -3.44
N GLU A 195 -24.00 6.41 -3.75
CA GLU A 195 -23.84 6.96 -5.09
C GLU A 195 -22.99 6.05 -5.98
N SER A 196 -23.24 6.13 -7.28
CA SER A 196 -22.50 5.39 -8.30
C SER A 196 -21.25 6.16 -8.72
N ILE A 197 -20.08 5.76 -8.24
CA ILE A 197 -18.80 6.44 -8.41
C ILE A 197 -18.15 5.97 -9.72
N PRO A 198 -17.95 6.85 -10.71
CA PRO A 198 -17.25 6.47 -11.95
C PRO A 198 -15.75 6.36 -11.71
N CYS A 199 -15.12 5.35 -12.29
CA CYS A 199 -13.67 5.21 -12.31
C CYS A 199 -13.10 5.82 -13.59
N HIS A 200 -12.10 6.69 -13.46
CA HIS A 200 -11.44 7.32 -14.60
C HIS A 200 -10.52 6.34 -15.35
N VAL A 201 -9.74 5.53 -14.61
CA VAL A 201 -8.84 4.51 -15.20
C VAL A 201 -9.62 3.44 -15.96
N PHE A 202 -10.85 3.14 -15.53
CA PHE A 202 -11.77 2.22 -16.21
C PHE A 202 -13.12 2.88 -16.46
N PRO A 203 -13.31 3.60 -17.59
CA PRO A 203 -14.49 4.45 -17.81
C PRO A 203 -15.84 3.71 -17.80
N ASP A 204 -15.85 2.42 -17.99
CA ASP A 204 -17.02 1.56 -17.92
C ASP A 204 -17.20 0.84 -16.55
N LEU A 205 -16.32 1.11 -15.59
CA LEU A 205 -16.47 0.68 -14.21
C LEU A 205 -17.14 1.77 -13.39
N LYS A 206 -18.20 1.40 -12.69
CA LYS A 206 -18.82 2.21 -11.64
C LYS A 206 -18.93 1.38 -10.38
N ILE A 207 -18.57 1.97 -9.25
CA ILE A 207 -18.61 1.32 -7.94
C ILE A 207 -19.59 2.06 -7.05
N ARG A 208 -20.44 1.31 -6.35
CA ARG A 208 -21.31 1.81 -5.29
C ARG A 208 -20.92 1.07 -4.01
N LEU A 209 -20.37 1.80 -3.04
CA LEU A 209 -19.84 1.16 -1.84
C LEU A 209 -20.92 0.55 -0.95
N SER A 210 -22.15 1.07 -0.96
CA SER A 210 -23.28 0.44 -0.26
C SER A 210 -23.66 -0.94 -0.78
N ASP A 211 -23.20 -1.33 -1.96
CA ASP A 211 -23.45 -2.64 -2.54
C ASP A 211 -22.36 -3.66 -2.13
N VAL A 212 -21.28 -3.17 -1.54
CA VAL A 212 -20.11 -3.98 -1.18
C VAL A 212 -19.88 -4.04 0.35
N VAL A 213 -20.47 -3.09 1.13
CA VAL A 213 -20.40 -3.06 2.61
C VAL A 213 -21.68 -2.55 3.24
#